data_8512b8994778af079ee175e193ba687e
#
_entry.id   8512b8994778af079ee175e193ba687e
#
_cell.length_a   1.000
_cell.length_b   1.000
_cell.length_c   1.000
_cell.angle_alpha   90.00
_cell.angle_beta   90.00
_cell.angle_gamma   90.00
#
_symmetry.space_group_name_H-M   'P 1'
#
loop_
_entity.id
_entity.type
_entity.pdbx_description
1 polymer ?
#
loop_
_entity_poly.entity_id
_entity_poly.type
_entity_poly.pdbx_seq_one_letter_code
_entity_poly.pdbx_strand_id
1 'polypeptide(L)'
;MNLPGFAMDPASFPQMYERWLVGPLFRPWAELTVEELGLSAGDAVLDVACGTGIAARVAQQRLGDGSRIVGVDASPGMLAVARAVAPQIDWREGSADALPLGDGQPFDVVICQQGLQFFPDKPAAAAQMRRALAPGGRLAVSTWRSDDETPLPRELRRVAERHLGPIADQRYGYGDAGRLEQLLRDAGFAGVRVRERSRTVRLDGQIFVRMNAMALIGMSAGGKTMSPDERQRVLQTIVHDSAPALSAGVDGHLAVETRSNLATARG
;
A
#
# COMPACT_ATOMS: atom_id res chain seq x y z
N MET A 1 9.48 3.32 -28.14
CA MET A 1 9.10 4.65 -27.58
C MET A 1 9.97 4.88 -26.35
N ASN A 2 10.93 5.81 -26.41
CA ASN A 2 11.75 6.13 -25.23
C ASN A 2 10.85 6.79 -24.19
N LEU A 3 10.56 6.08 -23.09
CA LEU A 3 9.98 6.69 -21.91
C LEU A 3 10.94 7.79 -21.42
N PRO A 4 10.46 9.00 -21.09
CA PRO A 4 11.32 10.07 -20.59
C PRO A 4 12.18 9.52 -19.44
N GLY A 5 13.48 9.86 -19.45
CA GLY A 5 14.47 9.35 -18.51
C GLY A 5 14.05 9.60 -17.06
N PHE A 6 13.42 8.61 -16.44
CA PHE A 6 13.16 8.61 -15.01
C PHE A 6 14.48 8.30 -14.32
N ALA A 7 15.14 9.33 -13.81
CA ALA A 7 16.24 9.13 -12.90
C ALA A 7 15.73 8.32 -11.69
N MET A 8 16.56 7.38 -11.22
CA MET A 8 16.31 6.63 -9.98
C MET A 8 16.52 7.53 -8.76
N ASP A 9 15.86 8.68 -8.75
CA ASP A 9 15.81 9.52 -7.57
C ASP A 9 14.73 8.96 -6.62
N PRO A 10 15.10 8.52 -5.41
CA PRO A 10 14.12 8.12 -4.40
C PRO A 10 13.05 9.18 -4.13
N ALA A 11 13.36 10.46 -4.34
CA ALA A 11 12.41 11.55 -4.22
C ALA A 11 11.33 11.54 -5.31
N SER A 12 11.58 10.90 -6.46
CA SER A 12 10.60 10.80 -7.55
C SER A 12 9.65 9.58 -7.43
N PHE A 13 9.97 8.60 -6.56
CA PHE A 13 9.15 7.39 -6.41
C PHE A 13 7.71 7.71 -5.96
N PRO A 14 7.44 8.58 -4.97
CA PRO A 14 6.07 8.90 -4.55
C PRO A 14 5.23 9.52 -5.68
N GLN A 15 5.81 10.38 -6.52
CA GLN A 15 5.12 10.98 -7.66
C GLN A 15 4.79 9.93 -8.73
N MET A 16 5.74 9.03 -9.03
CA MET A 16 5.51 7.93 -9.97
C MET A 16 4.45 6.95 -9.42
N TYR A 17 4.52 6.62 -8.14
CA TYR A 17 3.54 5.79 -7.45
C TYR A 17 2.13 6.39 -7.58
N GLU A 18 1.97 7.68 -7.25
CA GLU A 18 0.68 8.37 -7.40
C GLU A 18 0.20 8.36 -8.85
N ARG A 19 1.06 8.72 -9.78
CA ARG A 19 0.69 8.88 -11.20
C ARG A 19 0.31 7.56 -11.86
N TRP A 20 1.02 6.47 -11.55
CA TRP A 20 0.96 5.26 -12.35
C TRP A 20 0.35 4.04 -11.65
N LEU A 21 0.40 3.99 -10.32
CA LEU A 21 -0.10 2.85 -9.56
C LEU A 21 -1.38 3.16 -8.79
N VAL A 22 -1.52 4.37 -8.26
CA VAL A 22 -2.66 4.69 -7.39
C VAL A 22 -3.98 4.53 -8.12
N GLY A 23 -4.16 5.12 -9.29
CA GLY A 23 -5.39 5.00 -10.06
C GLY A 23 -5.75 3.55 -10.41
N PRO A 24 -4.91 2.85 -11.19
CA PRO A 24 -5.27 1.53 -11.69
C PRO A 24 -5.17 0.39 -10.66
N LEU A 25 -4.26 0.48 -9.67
CA LEU A 25 -4.01 -0.61 -8.72
C LEU A 25 -4.66 -0.36 -7.35
N PHE A 26 -4.41 0.80 -6.72
CA PHE A 26 -4.77 1.01 -5.32
C PHE A 26 -6.18 1.60 -5.12
N ARG A 27 -6.68 2.43 -6.04
CA ARG A 27 -8.03 2.98 -5.96
C ARG A 27 -9.13 1.90 -5.92
N PRO A 28 -9.14 0.87 -6.78
CA PRO A 28 -10.16 -0.18 -6.71
C PRO A 28 -10.20 -0.91 -5.35
N TRP A 29 -9.04 -1.02 -4.69
CA TRP A 29 -8.95 -1.59 -3.34
C TRP A 29 -9.44 -0.62 -2.26
N ALA A 30 -9.18 0.68 -2.41
CA ALA A 30 -9.68 1.69 -1.50
C ALA A 30 -11.21 1.80 -1.56
N GLU A 31 -11.78 1.76 -2.75
CA GLU A 31 -13.23 1.75 -2.98
C GLU A 31 -13.89 0.53 -2.32
N LEU A 32 -13.31 -0.67 -2.52
CA LEU A 32 -13.79 -1.88 -1.85
C LEU A 32 -13.68 -1.78 -0.33
N THR A 33 -12.57 -1.26 0.20
CA THR A 33 -12.36 -1.10 1.64
C THR A 33 -13.38 -0.15 2.27
N VAL A 34 -13.63 0.98 1.62
CA VAL A 34 -14.61 1.98 2.07
C VAL A 34 -16.04 1.43 1.98
N GLU A 35 -16.36 0.66 0.93
CA GLU A 35 -17.65 -0.01 0.78
C GLU A 35 -17.90 -1.03 1.90
N GLU A 36 -16.93 -1.90 2.20
CA GLU A 36 -17.04 -2.91 3.28
C GLU A 36 -17.17 -2.26 4.68
N LEU A 37 -16.62 -1.08 4.87
CA LEU A 37 -16.76 -0.32 6.11
C LEU A 37 -18.14 0.34 6.27
N GLY A 38 -18.83 0.62 5.17
CA GLY A 38 -20.14 1.25 5.18
C GLY A 38 -20.12 2.62 5.89
N LEU A 39 -19.35 3.57 5.33
CA LEU A 39 -19.20 4.90 5.93
C LEU A 39 -20.54 5.63 6.02
N SER A 40 -20.76 6.31 7.13
CA SER A 40 -21.96 7.11 7.43
C SER A 40 -21.61 8.59 7.53
N ALA A 41 -22.55 9.46 7.20
CA ALA A 41 -22.36 10.91 7.35
C ALA A 41 -21.94 11.25 8.78
N GLY A 42 -20.89 12.07 8.91
CA GLY A 42 -20.33 12.46 10.21
C GLY A 42 -19.23 11.54 10.73
N ASP A 43 -18.94 10.38 10.11
CA ASP A 43 -17.81 9.54 10.50
C ASP A 43 -16.49 10.30 10.43
N ALA A 44 -15.71 10.22 11.49
CA ALA A 44 -14.32 10.65 11.52
C ALA A 44 -13.42 9.48 11.10
N VAL A 45 -12.53 9.69 10.14
CA VAL A 45 -11.72 8.62 9.52
C VAL A 45 -10.24 8.85 9.76
N LEU A 46 -9.52 7.80 10.19
CA LEU A 46 -8.07 7.74 10.27
C LEU A 46 -7.54 6.74 9.23
N ASP A 47 -6.66 7.20 8.34
CA ASP A 47 -5.95 6.37 7.37
C ASP A 47 -4.49 6.17 7.83
N VAL A 48 -4.15 4.95 8.28
CA VAL A 48 -2.84 4.59 8.83
C VAL A 48 -1.97 3.98 7.74
N ALA A 49 -0.74 4.47 7.59
CA ALA A 49 0.13 4.22 6.45
C ALA A 49 -0.54 4.64 5.14
N CYS A 50 -1.01 5.87 5.13
CA CYS A 50 -1.86 6.41 4.07
C CYS A 50 -1.16 6.55 2.71
N GLY A 51 0.18 6.53 2.66
CA GLY A 51 0.96 6.77 1.46
C GLY A 51 0.62 8.13 0.86
N THR A 52 0.22 8.16 -0.42
CA THR A 52 -0.25 9.37 -1.10
C THR A 52 -1.75 9.65 -0.85
N GLY A 53 -2.40 8.91 0.07
CA GLY A 53 -3.70 9.21 0.62
C GLY A 53 -4.91 8.69 -0.17
N ILE A 54 -4.79 7.62 -0.93
CA ILE A 54 -5.92 7.16 -1.77
C ILE A 54 -7.12 6.69 -0.95
N ALA A 55 -6.92 5.97 0.17
CA ALA A 55 -8.03 5.49 0.99
C ALA A 55 -8.74 6.67 1.69
N ALA A 56 -7.98 7.63 2.24
CA ALA A 56 -8.51 8.87 2.81
C ALA A 56 -9.31 9.68 1.77
N ARG A 57 -8.79 9.81 0.53
CA ARG A 57 -9.47 10.54 -0.56
C ARG A 57 -10.78 9.86 -0.98
N VAL A 58 -10.80 8.53 -1.04
CA VAL A 58 -12.03 7.78 -1.33
C VAL A 58 -13.04 7.91 -0.19
N ALA A 59 -12.58 7.87 1.07
CA ALA A 59 -13.43 8.13 2.22
C ALA A 59 -14.04 9.55 2.16
N GLN A 60 -13.24 10.57 1.83
CA GLN A 60 -13.72 11.95 1.67
C GLN A 60 -14.78 12.08 0.56
N GLN A 61 -14.55 11.43 -0.59
CA GLN A 61 -15.54 11.43 -1.67
C GLN A 61 -16.89 10.82 -1.24
N ARG A 62 -16.85 9.85 -0.30
CA ARG A 62 -18.07 9.23 0.23
C ARG A 62 -18.76 10.06 1.30
N LEU A 63 -17.98 10.75 2.15
CA LEU A 63 -18.49 11.50 3.30
C LEU A 63 -18.86 12.96 2.97
N GLY A 64 -18.25 13.52 1.91
CA GLY A 64 -18.40 14.93 1.53
C GLY A 64 -17.38 15.85 2.20
N ASP A 65 -17.44 17.12 1.79
CA ASP A 65 -16.56 18.16 2.29
C ASP A 65 -16.88 18.48 3.77
N GLY A 66 -15.81 18.81 4.53
CA GLY A 66 -15.93 19.09 5.97
C GLY A 66 -15.88 17.86 6.88
N SER A 67 -15.81 16.64 6.33
CA SER A 67 -15.59 15.44 7.12
C SER A 67 -14.19 15.45 7.76
N ARG A 68 -14.11 14.98 9.02
CA ARG A 68 -12.82 14.86 9.73
C ARG A 68 -12.07 13.64 9.23
N ILE A 69 -11.02 13.87 8.42
CA ILE A 69 -10.16 12.82 7.89
C ILE A 69 -8.71 13.15 8.20
N VAL A 70 -8.01 12.19 8.80
CA VAL A 70 -6.59 12.29 9.12
C VAL A 70 -5.86 11.14 8.44
N GLY A 71 -4.78 11.45 7.72
CA GLY A 71 -3.85 10.46 7.16
C GLY A 71 -2.52 10.51 7.88
N VAL A 72 -2.00 9.34 8.26
CA VAL A 72 -0.69 9.20 8.92
C VAL A 72 0.21 8.32 8.07
N ASP A 73 1.42 8.78 7.79
CA ASP A 73 2.45 7.98 7.12
C ASP A 73 3.84 8.34 7.66
N ALA A 74 4.76 7.38 7.66
CA ALA A 74 6.13 7.60 8.10
C ALA A 74 7.03 8.21 7.00
N SER A 75 6.53 8.28 5.75
CA SER A 75 7.30 8.78 4.60
C SER A 75 6.97 10.25 4.31
N PRO A 76 7.91 11.19 4.56
CA PRO A 76 7.72 12.59 4.20
C PRO A 76 7.46 12.79 2.70
N GLY A 77 8.09 11.96 1.84
CA GLY A 77 7.91 12.02 0.39
C GLY A 77 6.50 11.62 -0.05
N MET A 78 5.91 10.60 0.55
CA MET A 78 4.51 10.22 0.31
C MET A 78 3.56 11.33 0.75
N LEU A 79 3.78 11.88 1.95
CA LEU A 79 2.97 12.96 2.50
C LEU A 79 3.07 14.27 1.70
N ALA A 80 4.23 14.56 1.11
CA ALA A 80 4.38 15.71 0.22
C ALA A 80 3.45 15.59 -1.00
N VAL A 81 3.33 14.39 -1.58
CA VAL A 81 2.39 14.13 -2.67
C VAL A 81 0.95 14.17 -2.16
N ALA A 82 0.65 13.56 -1.01
CA ALA A 82 -0.70 13.57 -0.41
C ALA A 82 -1.21 15.00 -0.20
N ARG A 83 -0.36 15.89 0.36
CA ARG A 83 -0.68 17.32 0.54
C ARG A 83 -0.90 18.06 -0.78
N ALA A 84 -0.16 17.69 -1.82
CA ALA A 84 -0.32 18.31 -3.14
C ALA A 84 -1.62 17.89 -3.84
N VAL A 85 -2.04 16.61 -3.70
CA VAL A 85 -3.23 16.08 -4.38
C VAL A 85 -4.54 16.25 -3.59
N ALA A 86 -4.44 16.41 -2.27
CA ALA A 86 -5.61 16.60 -1.39
C ALA A 86 -5.24 17.50 -0.18
N PRO A 87 -5.03 18.82 -0.40
CA PRO A 87 -4.57 19.74 0.63
C PRO A 87 -5.60 19.98 1.76
N GLN A 88 -6.85 19.59 1.57
CA GLN A 88 -7.94 19.74 2.54
C GLN A 88 -7.97 18.63 3.62
N ILE A 89 -7.20 17.53 3.44
CA ILE A 89 -7.09 16.46 4.42
C ILE A 89 -5.92 16.75 5.37
N ASP A 90 -6.07 16.41 6.65
CA ASP A 90 -5.01 16.54 7.66
C ASP A 90 -3.99 15.40 7.51
N TRP A 91 -2.80 15.73 7.00
CA TRP A 91 -1.72 14.79 6.77
C TRP A 91 -0.62 14.94 7.81
N ARG A 92 -0.38 13.89 8.58
CA ARG A 92 0.58 13.87 9.70
C ARG A 92 1.71 12.87 9.44
N GLU A 93 2.94 13.30 9.72
CA GLU A 93 4.07 12.39 9.72
C GLU A 93 4.13 11.64 11.05
N GLY A 94 4.29 10.31 10.98
CA GLY A 94 4.38 9.47 12.16
C GLY A 94 4.40 7.98 11.85
N SER A 95 4.83 7.20 12.83
CA SER A 95 4.84 5.75 12.75
C SER A 95 3.51 5.15 13.23
N ALA A 96 3.14 3.99 12.65
CA ALA A 96 1.91 3.29 13.02
C ALA A 96 1.93 2.74 14.45
N ASP A 97 3.11 2.46 15.01
CA ASP A 97 3.32 2.01 16.38
C ASP A 97 3.34 3.15 17.40
N ALA A 98 3.38 4.42 16.93
CA ALA A 98 3.33 5.63 17.73
C ALA A 98 2.55 6.74 16.99
N LEU A 99 1.24 6.55 16.82
CA LEU A 99 0.39 7.46 16.04
C LEU A 99 0.38 8.88 16.65
N PRO A 100 0.63 9.94 15.85
CA PRO A 100 0.74 11.32 16.33
C PRO A 100 -0.65 11.97 16.51
N LEU A 101 -1.52 11.35 17.33
CA LEU A 101 -2.92 11.78 17.48
C LEU A 101 -3.14 12.70 18.67
N GLY A 102 -2.21 12.70 19.68
CA GLY A 102 -2.37 13.47 20.92
C GLY A 102 -3.63 13.05 21.69
N ASP A 103 -4.18 13.99 22.46
CA ASP A 103 -5.45 13.82 23.19
C ASP A 103 -6.69 14.13 22.35
N GLY A 104 -6.57 13.96 21.03
CA GLY A 104 -7.64 14.25 20.08
C GLY A 104 -8.85 13.33 20.21
N GLN A 105 -9.97 13.77 19.65
CA GLN A 105 -11.20 12.96 19.57
C GLN A 105 -10.92 11.63 18.87
N PRO A 106 -11.48 10.51 19.35
CA PRO A 106 -11.35 9.22 18.69
C PRO A 106 -11.98 9.22 17.30
N PHE A 107 -11.71 8.19 16.52
CA PHE A 107 -12.21 8.02 15.16
C PHE A 107 -13.31 6.96 15.11
N ASP A 108 -14.32 7.19 14.28
CA ASP A 108 -15.36 6.20 14.02
C ASP A 108 -14.87 5.09 13.11
N VAL A 109 -13.86 5.40 12.28
CA VAL A 109 -13.30 4.48 11.31
C VAL A 109 -11.78 4.59 11.28
N VAL A 110 -11.10 3.44 11.30
CA VAL A 110 -9.66 3.32 11.03
C VAL A 110 -9.45 2.43 9.81
N ILE A 111 -8.65 2.91 8.87
CA ILE A 111 -8.23 2.18 7.66
C ILE A 111 -6.73 1.97 7.71
N CYS A 112 -6.25 0.78 7.34
CA CYS A 112 -4.84 0.52 7.03
C CYS A 112 -4.78 -0.32 5.75
N GLN A 113 -4.66 0.36 4.60
CA GLN A 113 -4.65 -0.31 3.31
C GLN A 113 -3.22 -0.61 2.86
N GLN A 114 -2.87 -1.90 2.76
CA GLN A 114 -1.58 -2.39 2.25
C GLN A 114 -0.36 -1.79 2.98
N GLY A 115 -0.52 -1.41 4.26
CA GLY A 115 0.52 -0.81 5.09
C GLY A 115 1.11 -1.77 6.13
N LEU A 116 0.25 -2.61 6.75
CA LEU A 116 0.59 -3.46 7.89
C LEU A 116 1.83 -4.35 7.66
N GLN A 117 2.00 -4.88 6.46
CA GLN A 117 3.13 -5.76 6.12
C GLN A 117 4.49 -5.10 6.32
N PHE A 118 4.57 -3.78 6.24
CA PHE A 118 5.81 -2.99 6.37
C PHE A 118 6.12 -2.59 7.81
N PHE A 119 5.18 -2.71 8.74
CA PHE A 119 5.40 -2.25 10.11
C PHE A 119 6.44 -3.13 10.81
N PRO A 120 7.42 -2.53 11.50
CA PRO A 120 8.41 -3.29 12.28
C PRO A 120 7.74 -3.97 13.49
N ASP A 121 6.90 -3.25 14.21
CA ASP A 121 6.11 -3.76 15.35
C ASP A 121 4.61 -3.75 15.02
N LYS A 122 4.13 -4.87 14.47
CA LYS A 122 2.73 -5.02 14.09
C LYS A 122 1.77 -5.10 15.29
N PRO A 123 2.12 -5.77 16.40
CA PRO A 123 1.34 -5.72 17.64
C PRO A 123 1.15 -4.30 18.19
N ALA A 124 2.22 -3.51 18.28
CA ALA A 124 2.13 -2.12 18.74
C ALA A 124 1.26 -1.28 17.79
N ALA A 125 1.42 -1.43 16.48
CA ALA A 125 0.59 -0.72 15.50
C ALA A 125 -0.90 -1.11 15.60
N ALA A 126 -1.20 -2.40 15.78
CA ALA A 126 -2.58 -2.86 15.97
C ALA A 126 -3.19 -2.28 17.26
N ALA A 127 -2.42 -2.23 18.36
CA ALA A 127 -2.84 -1.60 19.60
C ALA A 127 -3.08 -0.09 19.45
N GLN A 128 -2.24 0.62 18.68
CA GLN A 128 -2.45 2.03 18.36
C GLN A 128 -3.73 2.26 17.57
N MET A 129 -3.98 1.46 16.52
CA MET A 129 -5.22 1.52 15.75
C MET A 129 -6.44 1.25 16.63
N ARG A 130 -6.33 0.29 17.57
CA ARG A 130 -7.42 -0.01 18.53
C ARG A 130 -7.71 1.17 19.46
N ARG A 131 -6.68 1.83 19.98
CA ARG A 131 -6.81 3.02 20.85
C ARG A 131 -7.38 4.23 20.12
N ALA A 132 -7.10 4.35 18.83
CA ALA A 132 -7.60 5.46 18.01
C ALA A 132 -9.11 5.38 17.73
N LEU A 133 -9.70 4.18 17.85
CA LEU A 133 -11.13 3.98 17.57
C LEU A 133 -12.01 4.42 18.75
N ALA A 134 -13.11 5.08 18.39
CA ALA A 134 -14.25 5.28 19.29
C ALA A 134 -14.87 3.93 19.72
N PRO A 135 -15.58 3.88 20.85
CA PRO A 135 -16.38 2.70 21.22
C PRO A 135 -17.34 2.34 20.09
N GLY A 136 -17.28 1.07 19.64
CA GLY A 136 -18.08 0.58 18.51
C GLY A 136 -17.60 1.03 17.11
N GLY A 137 -16.51 1.75 17.04
CA GLY A 137 -15.86 2.15 15.79
C GLY A 137 -15.45 0.96 14.93
N ARG A 138 -15.16 1.19 13.67
CA ARG A 138 -14.90 0.17 12.65
C ARG A 138 -13.47 0.22 12.16
N LEU A 139 -12.85 -0.94 12.01
CA LEU A 139 -11.52 -1.10 11.42
C LEU A 139 -11.62 -1.83 10.09
N ALA A 140 -10.82 -1.42 9.13
CA ALA A 140 -10.42 -2.26 7.99
C ALA A 140 -8.91 -2.27 7.83
N VAL A 141 -8.34 -3.47 7.72
CA VAL A 141 -6.93 -3.69 7.39
C VAL A 141 -6.83 -4.58 6.18
N SER A 142 -6.06 -4.18 5.19
CA SER A 142 -5.77 -5.05 4.05
C SER A 142 -4.28 -5.33 3.90
N THR A 143 -3.96 -6.57 3.49
CA THR A 143 -2.59 -7.02 3.20
C THR A 143 -2.59 -7.82 1.91
N TRP A 144 -1.55 -7.67 1.06
CA TRP A 144 -1.40 -8.57 -0.07
C TRP A 144 -1.24 -10.01 0.39
N ARG A 145 -1.85 -10.93 -0.34
CA ARG A 145 -1.61 -12.36 -0.15
C ARG A 145 -0.23 -12.75 -0.69
N SER A 146 0.19 -14.00 -0.47
CA SER A 146 1.48 -14.47 -0.95
C SER A 146 1.65 -14.23 -2.46
N ASP A 147 2.88 -13.87 -2.88
CA ASP A 147 3.23 -13.79 -4.29
C ASP A 147 3.21 -15.15 -4.99
N ASP A 148 3.21 -16.26 -4.25
CA ASP A 148 2.97 -17.59 -4.81
C ASP A 148 1.59 -17.72 -5.48
N GLU A 149 0.64 -16.91 -5.04
CA GLU A 149 -0.72 -16.85 -5.60
C GLU A 149 -0.86 -15.86 -6.76
N THR A 150 0.18 -15.08 -7.03
CA THR A 150 0.19 -14.03 -8.06
C THR A 150 1.37 -14.24 -9.02
N PRO A 151 1.15 -14.94 -10.14
CA PRO A 151 2.24 -15.40 -11.03
C PRO A 151 3.17 -14.28 -11.51
N LEU A 152 2.62 -13.12 -11.91
CA LEU A 152 3.45 -12.04 -12.46
C LEU A 152 4.38 -11.41 -11.42
N PRO A 153 3.94 -10.94 -10.24
CA PRO A 153 4.85 -10.45 -9.20
C PRO A 153 5.93 -11.46 -8.82
N ARG A 154 5.58 -12.74 -8.70
CA ARG A 154 6.53 -13.82 -8.40
C ARG A 154 7.59 -13.94 -9.49
N GLU A 155 7.21 -13.93 -10.75
CA GLU A 155 8.17 -14.00 -11.86
C GLU A 155 9.09 -12.77 -11.89
N LEU A 156 8.55 -11.58 -11.70
CA LEU A 156 9.35 -10.35 -11.63
C LEU A 156 10.36 -10.39 -10.47
N ARG A 157 9.97 -10.95 -9.31
CA ARG A 157 10.90 -11.17 -8.20
C ARG A 157 12.00 -12.17 -8.57
N ARG A 158 11.68 -13.29 -9.19
CA ARG A 158 12.67 -14.27 -9.65
C ARG A 158 13.66 -13.67 -10.65
N VAL A 159 13.20 -12.83 -11.57
CA VAL A 159 14.08 -12.11 -12.48
C VAL A 159 15.02 -11.20 -11.71
N ALA A 160 14.51 -10.41 -10.78
CA ALA A 160 15.31 -9.49 -9.99
C ALA A 160 16.35 -10.23 -9.10
N GLU A 161 15.98 -11.37 -8.51
CA GLU A 161 16.86 -12.18 -7.67
C GLU A 161 18.08 -12.73 -8.42
N ARG A 162 18.00 -12.91 -9.74
CA ARG A 162 19.18 -13.31 -10.55
C ARG A 162 20.29 -12.24 -10.55
N HIS A 163 19.91 -10.98 -10.34
CA HIS A 163 20.83 -9.82 -10.37
C HIS A 163 21.16 -9.27 -8.99
N LEU A 164 20.29 -9.49 -8.01
CA LEU A 164 20.36 -8.86 -6.68
C LEU A 164 20.60 -9.86 -5.54
N GLY A 165 20.59 -11.19 -5.84
CA GLY A 165 20.51 -12.22 -4.82
C GLY A 165 19.10 -12.30 -4.19
N PRO A 166 18.94 -13.13 -3.15
CA PRO A 166 17.64 -13.34 -2.49
C PRO A 166 17.02 -12.03 -1.98
N ILE A 167 15.72 -11.84 -2.23
CA ILE A 167 14.98 -10.64 -1.82
C ILE A 167 13.83 -11.05 -0.90
N ALA A 168 13.85 -10.54 0.34
CA ALA A 168 12.69 -10.60 1.22
C ALA A 168 11.68 -9.52 0.80
N ASP A 169 10.77 -9.88 -0.10
CA ASP A 169 9.75 -8.95 -0.56
C ASP A 169 8.70 -8.72 0.53
N GLN A 170 8.89 -7.64 1.28
CA GLN A 170 8.02 -7.28 2.41
C GLN A 170 6.57 -7.04 1.98
N ARG A 171 6.30 -6.69 0.72
CA ARG A 171 4.94 -6.45 0.21
C ARG A 171 4.03 -7.66 0.43
N TYR A 172 4.59 -8.87 0.32
CA TYR A 172 3.87 -10.14 0.46
C TYR A 172 4.18 -10.87 1.78
N GLY A 173 4.97 -10.25 2.66
CA GLY A 173 5.45 -10.86 3.90
C GLY A 173 4.37 -11.09 4.98
N TYR A 174 3.13 -10.64 4.77
CA TYR A 174 2.03 -10.80 5.72
C TYR A 174 0.72 -11.25 5.05
N GLY A 175 0.84 -12.23 4.14
CA GLY A 175 -0.26 -12.74 3.32
C GLY A 175 -1.12 -13.82 3.98
N ASP A 176 -0.79 -14.28 5.17
CA ASP A 176 -1.55 -15.29 5.92
C ASP A 176 -2.77 -14.67 6.63
N ALA A 177 -3.97 -15.12 6.27
CA ALA A 177 -5.23 -14.61 6.82
C ALA A 177 -5.37 -14.92 8.31
N GLY A 178 -4.92 -16.10 8.77
CA GLY A 178 -5.00 -16.52 10.17
C GLY A 178 -4.09 -15.66 11.06
N ARG A 179 -2.88 -15.34 10.59
CA ARG A 179 -1.98 -14.42 11.30
C ARG A 179 -2.54 -13.01 11.41
N LEU A 180 -3.20 -12.51 10.37
CA LEU A 180 -3.87 -11.21 10.39
C LEU A 180 -5.04 -11.22 11.39
N GLU A 181 -5.87 -12.26 11.36
CA GLU A 181 -6.98 -12.43 12.28
C GLU A 181 -6.50 -12.49 13.74
N GLN A 182 -5.48 -13.31 14.03
CA GLN A 182 -4.92 -13.45 15.36
C GLN A 182 -4.34 -12.13 15.88
N LEU A 183 -3.56 -11.42 15.06
CA LEU A 183 -3.00 -10.11 15.41
C LEU A 183 -4.08 -9.12 15.88
N LEU A 184 -5.18 -9.05 15.14
CA LEU A 184 -6.27 -8.11 15.49
C LEU A 184 -7.03 -8.55 16.73
N ARG A 185 -7.24 -9.85 16.94
CA ARG A 185 -7.85 -10.38 18.16
C ARG A 185 -6.96 -10.10 19.40
N ASP A 186 -5.67 -10.32 19.29
CA ASP A 186 -4.69 -10.07 20.36
C ASP A 186 -4.62 -8.57 20.74
N ALA A 187 -4.85 -7.69 19.77
CA ALA A 187 -4.96 -6.26 20.00
C ALA A 187 -6.31 -5.81 20.62
N GLY A 188 -7.23 -6.75 20.89
CA GLY A 188 -8.52 -6.48 21.55
C GLY A 188 -9.64 -6.02 20.62
N PHE A 189 -9.52 -6.25 19.30
CA PHE A 189 -10.63 -6.00 18.39
C PHE A 189 -11.70 -7.08 18.49
N ALA A 190 -12.98 -6.67 18.45
CA ALA A 190 -14.12 -7.57 18.46
C ALA A 190 -14.61 -7.86 17.05
N GLY A 191 -15.26 -9.01 16.84
CA GLY A 191 -15.92 -9.37 15.60
C GLY A 191 -15.00 -9.42 14.38
N VAL A 192 -13.71 -9.77 14.59
CA VAL A 192 -12.71 -9.85 13.52
C VAL A 192 -13.16 -10.85 12.45
N ARG A 193 -13.18 -10.41 11.21
CA ARG A 193 -13.47 -11.22 10.03
C ARG A 193 -12.45 -10.92 8.95
N VAL A 194 -11.73 -11.92 8.49
CA VAL A 194 -10.81 -11.80 7.37
C VAL A 194 -11.41 -12.48 6.16
N ARG A 195 -11.50 -11.76 5.06
CA ARG A 195 -12.01 -12.24 3.78
C ARG A 195 -10.97 -12.08 2.70
N GLU A 196 -10.76 -13.15 1.94
CA GLU A 196 -9.97 -13.03 0.71
C GLU A 196 -10.78 -12.29 -0.33
N ARG A 197 -10.09 -11.37 -1.01
CA ARG A 197 -10.63 -10.60 -2.12
C ARG A 197 -9.67 -10.67 -3.30
N SER A 198 -10.20 -10.71 -4.49
CA SER A 198 -9.42 -10.60 -5.73
C SER A 198 -9.95 -9.48 -6.61
N ARG A 199 -9.05 -8.87 -7.35
CA ARG A 199 -9.35 -7.84 -8.35
C ARG A 199 -8.43 -8.02 -9.55
N THR A 200 -9.01 -8.04 -10.74
CA THR A 200 -8.23 -7.90 -11.97
C THR A 200 -8.09 -6.43 -12.29
N VAL A 201 -6.85 -5.95 -12.33
CA VAL A 201 -6.52 -4.57 -12.67
C VAL A 201 -5.82 -4.51 -14.01
N ARG A 202 -6.03 -3.42 -14.77
CA ARG A 202 -5.31 -3.17 -16.03
C ARG A 202 -4.22 -2.13 -15.79
N LEU A 203 -3.00 -2.51 -16.09
CA LEU A 203 -1.80 -1.71 -15.83
C LEU A 203 -1.00 -1.59 -17.13
N ASP A 204 -0.35 -0.44 -17.34
CA ASP A 204 0.71 -0.36 -18.32
C ASP A 204 1.83 -1.34 -17.93
N GLY A 205 2.09 -2.32 -18.80
CA GLY A 205 2.99 -3.43 -18.48
C GLY A 205 4.42 -2.97 -18.28
N GLN A 206 4.92 -2.04 -19.09
CA GLN A 206 6.29 -1.54 -18.99
C GLN A 206 6.48 -0.74 -17.71
N ILE A 207 5.52 0.11 -17.38
CA ILE A 207 5.55 0.90 -16.14
C ILE A 207 5.45 -0.02 -14.92
N PHE A 208 4.56 -1.00 -14.95
CA PHE A 208 4.40 -1.94 -13.84
C PHE A 208 5.69 -2.73 -13.57
N VAL A 209 6.32 -3.29 -14.61
CA VAL A 209 7.61 -3.99 -14.48
C VAL A 209 8.69 -3.06 -13.92
N ARG A 210 8.78 -1.84 -14.45
CA ARG A 210 9.76 -0.86 -13.98
C ARG A 210 9.56 -0.49 -12.51
N MET A 211 8.33 -0.21 -12.09
CA MET A 211 8.01 0.13 -10.70
C MET A 211 8.27 -1.05 -9.75
N ASN A 212 7.98 -2.28 -10.18
CA ASN A 212 8.33 -3.48 -9.42
C ASN A 212 9.85 -3.64 -9.29
N ALA A 213 10.60 -3.49 -10.36
CA ALA A 213 12.06 -3.57 -10.33
C ALA A 213 12.66 -2.53 -9.37
N MET A 214 12.18 -1.29 -9.41
CA MET A 214 12.61 -0.23 -8.48
C MET A 214 12.34 -0.61 -7.02
N ALA A 215 11.15 -1.12 -6.72
CA ALA A 215 10.78 -1.55 -5.37
C ALA A 215 11.68 -2.72 -4.90
N LEU A 216 11.92 -3.73 -5.75
CA LEU A 216 12.76 -4.87 -5.44
C LEU A 216 14.24 -4.48 -5.22
N ILE A 217 14.78 -3.56 -6.03
CA ILE A 217 16.12 -2.98 -5.80
C ILE A 217 16.16 -2.31 -4.42
N GLY A 218 15.18 -1.48 -4.08
CA GLY A 218 15.12 -0.81 -2.78
C GLY A 218 15.02 -1.75 -1.57
N MET A 219 14.38 -2.91 -1.73
CA MET A 219 14.24 -3.93 -0.69
C MET A 219 15.45 -4.87 -0.60
N SER A 220 16.24 -5.02 -1.65
CA SER A 220 17.40 -5.91 -1.67
C SER A 220 18.56 -5.37 -0.83
N ALA A 221 19.36 -6.26 -0.25
CA ALA A 221 20.57 -5.89 0.49
C ALA A 221 21.59 -5.16 -0.42
N GLY A 222 21.83 -5.69 -1.62
CA GLY A 222 22.73 -5.08 -2.60
C GLY A 222 22.23 -3.70 -3.07
N GLY A 223 20.95 -3.56 -3.36
CA GLY A 223 20.38 -2.31 -3.85
C GLY A 223 20.51 -1.14 -2.86
N LYS A 224 20.54 -1.42 -1.55
CA LYS A 224 20.72 -0.38 -0.51
C LYS A 224 22.10 0.26 -0.55
N THR A 225 23.13 -0.46 -1.03
CA THR A 225 24.53 -0.02 -1.07
C THR A 225 24.97 0.47 -2.44
N MET A 226 24.17 0.24 -3.50
CA MET A 226 24.48 0.66 -4.87
C MET A 226 24.49 2.18 -5.01
N SER A 227 25.40 2.70 -5.83
CA SER A 227 25.36 4.06 -6.34
C SER A 227 24.13 4.30 -7.24
N PRO A 228 23.73 5.55 -7.49
CA PRO A 228 22.64 5.86 -8.42
C PRO A 228 22.82 5.24 -9.82
N ASP A 229 24.04 5.31 -10.37
CA ASP A 229 24.35 4.76 -11.68
C ASP A 229 24.28 3.23 -11.72
N GLU A 230 24.73 2.56 -10.67
CA GLU A 230 24.61 1.09 -10.54
C GLU A 230 23.14 0.68 -10.47
N ARG A 231 22.33 1.36 -9.64
CA ARG A 231 20.88 1.12 -9.56
C ARG A 231 20.22 1.29 -10.92
N GLN A 232 20.60 2.32 -11.67
CA GLN A 232 20.04 2.57 -13.00
C GLN A 232 20.39 1.46 -13.99
N ARG A 233 21.65 0.98 -13.99
CA ARG A 233 22.07 -0.15 -14.83
C ARG A 233 21.32 -1.43 -14.48
N VAL A 234 21.27 -1.77 -13.18
CA VAL A 234 20.57 -2.98 -12.71
C VAL A 234 19.08 -2.90 -13.01
N LEU A 235 18.47 -1.73 -12.84
CA LEU A 235 17.07 -1.50 -13.22
C LEU A 235 16.83 -1.80 -14.71
N GLN A 236 17.68 -1.28 -15.60
CA GLN A 236 17.55 -1.51 -17.03
C GLN A 236 17.69 -3.01 -17.37
N THR A 237 18.62 -3.71 -16.74
CA THR A 237 18.82 -5.14 -16.92
C THR A 237 17.61 -5.95 -16.47
N ILE A 238 17.09 -5.67 -15.25
CA ILE A 238 15.89 -6.36 -14.73
C ILE A 238 14.68 -6.10 -15.62
N VAL A 239 14.48 -4.87 -16.07
CA VAL A 239 13.37 -4.52 -16.99
C VAL A 239 13.50 -5.24 -18.32
N HIS A 240 14.72 -5.30 -18.89
CA HIS A 240 14.99 -6.04 -20.12
C HIS A 240 14.68 -7.53 -19.98
N ASP A 241 15.19 -8.15 -18.92
CA ASP A 241 15.02 -9.59 -18.67
C ASP A 241 13.59 -9.97 -18.27
N SER A 242 12.79 -8.98 -17.84
CA SER A 242 11.36 -9.14 -17.55
C SER A 242 10.47 -9.02 -18.79
N ALA A 243 11.01 -8.67 -19.95
CA ALA A 243 10.24 -8.49 -21.20
C ALA A 243 9.37 -9.72 -21.56
N PRO A 244 9.82 -10.99 -21.37
CA PRO A 244 8.95 -12.14 -21.63
C PRO A 244 7.68 -12.17 -20.78
N ALA A 245 7.70 -11.65 -19.57
CA ALA A 245 6.52 -11.56 -18.70
C ALA A 245 5.46 -10.57 -19.22
N LEU A 246 5.83 -9.70 -20.15
CA LEU A 246 4.94 -8.74 -20.79
C LEU A 246 4.19 -9.31 -22.01
N SER A 247 4.59 -10.47 -22.51
CA SER A 247 4.03 -11.07 -23.75
C SER A 247 2.55 -11.41 -23.66
N ALA A 248 2.00 -11.55 -22.46
CA ALA A 248 0.57 -11.78 -22.22
C ALA A 248 -0.29 -10.51 -22.32
N GLY A 249 0.32 -9.33 -22.51
CA GLY A 249 -0.37 -8.05 -22.57
C GLY A 249 -1.05 -7.81 -23.94
N VAL A 250 -2.15 -7.06 -23.92
CA VAL A 250 -2.85 -6.57 -25.09
C VAL A 250 -2.68 -5.05 -25.15
N ASP A 251 -2.24 -4.51 -26.29
CA ASP A 251 -2.01 -3.08 -26.49
C ASP A 251 -1.10 -2.42 -25.41
N GLY A 252 -0.08 -3.16 -24.94
CA GLY A 252 0.86 -2.69 -23.92
C GLY A 252 0.32 -2.73 -22.47
N HIS A 253 -0.93 -3.16 -22.29
CA HIS A 253 -1.52 -3.30 -20.97
C HIS A 253 -1.57 -4.75 -20.51
N LEU A 254 -1.30 -4.98 -19.24
CA LEU A 254 -1.44 -6.26 -18.56
C LEU A 254 -2.73 -6.29 -17.75
N ALA A 255 -3.46 -7.38 -17.87
CA ALA A 255 -4.52 -7.72 -16.91
C ALA A 255 -3.88 -8.52 -15.77
N VAL A 256 -3.73 -7.91 -14.60
CA VAL A 256 -3.08 -8.51 -13.43
C VAL A 256 -4.13 -8.85 -12.39
N GLU A 257 -4.26 -10.13 -12.06
CA GLU A 257 -5.04 -10.52 -10.88
C GLU A 257 -4.24 -10.16 -9.63
N THR A 258 -4.85 -9.39 -8.76
CA THR A 258 -4.31 -9.04 -7.44
C THR A 258 -5.17 -9.65 -6.36
N ARG A 259 -4.55 -10.18 -5.30
CA ARG A 259 -5.23 -10.85 -4.18
C ARG A 259 -4.83 -10.23 -2.85
N SER A 260 -5.82 -9.98 -2.03
CA SER A 260 -5.63 -9.35 -0.72
C SER A 260 -6.50 -10.02 0.34
N ASN A 261 -5.99 -10.11 1.56
CA ASN A 261 -6.81 -10.30 2.74
C ASN A 261 -7.40 -8.93 3.11
N LEU A 262 -8.69 -8.87 3.33
CA LEU A 262 -9.38 -7.70 3.88
C LEU A 262 -10.00 -8.12 5.22
N ALA A 263 -9.41 -7.62 6.29
CA ALA A 263 -9.91 -7.79 7.64
C ALA A 263 -10.84 -6.62 8.00
N THR A 264 -11.99 -6.93 8.61
CA THR A 264 -12.86 -5.95 9.24
C THR A 264 -13.09 -6.33 10.70
N ALA A 265 -13.18 -5.32 11.57
CA ALA A 265 -13.38 -5.53 13.01
C ALA A 265 -14.09 -4.33 13.66
N ARG A 266 -14.41 -4.47 14.96
CA ARG A 266 -14.98 -3.43 15.81
C ARG A 266 -14.00 -3.05 16.94
N GLY A 267 -14.04 -1.77 17.32
CA GLY A 267 -13.28 -1.24 18.44
C GLY A 267 -13.88 -1.53 19.80
#